data_139a7b8036032a101a10dece6734127f
#
_entry.id   139a7b8036032a101a10dece6734127f
#
_cell.length_a   1.000
_cell.length_b   1.000
_cell.length_c   1.000
_cell.angle_alpha   90.00
_cell.angle_beta   90.00
_cell.angle_gamma   90.00
#
_symmetry.space_group_name_H-M   'P 1'
#
loop_
_entity.id
_entity.type
_entity.pdbx_description
1 polymer ?
#
loop_
_entity_poly.entity_id
_entity_poly.type
_entity_poly.pdbx_seq_one_letter_code
_entity_poly.pdbx_strand_id
1 'polypeptide(L)'
;GRGNTPTFYDAGGGAETFRTIVSRFYQFVADDEVLRPMYPEVDLAGAEDRLRMFLEQYWGGPRTYSDQRGHPRLRMRHAPFRIGPIERDAWLRCMHTAVASIDSATLDDEHRSQFLAYLDMAAQHMVNAEF
;
A
#
# COMPACT_ATOMS: atom_id res chain seq x y z
N GLY A 1 21.46 5.44 17.64
CA GLY A 1 21.44 5.06 17.82
C GLY A 1 21.82 4.33 17.66
N ARG A 2 21.81 4.08 17.96
CA ARG A 2 22.04 3.55 17.68
C ARG A 2 21.81 3.57 16.78
N GLY A 3 21.49 3.43 16.64
CA GLY A 3 21.05 3.11 15.42
C GLY A 3 21.09 4.14 14.43
N ASN A 4 22.11 4.22 13.88
CA ASN A 4 22.28 5.15 12.78
C ASN A 4 21.96 4.51 11.44
N THR A 5 21.43 3.25 11.45
CA THR A 5 21.01 2.62 10.23
C THR A 5 19.66 3.19 9.81
N PRO A 6 19.53 3.77 8.59
CA PRO A 6 18.26 4.27 8.13
C PRO A 6 17.23 3.16 8.03
N THR A 7 15.99 3.47 8.35
CA THR A 7 14.88 2.55 8.11
C THR A 7 14.61 2.48 6.62
N PHE A 8 13.82 1.49 6.21
CA PHE A 8 13.34 1.44 4.82
C PHE A 8 12.62 2.74 4.46
N TYR A 9 11.83 3.26 5.38
CA TYR A 9 11.11 4.52 5.19
C TYR A 9 12.08 5.64 4.81
N ASP A 10 13.15 5.80 5.58
CA ASP A 10 14.14 6.85 5.31
C ASP A 10 14.91 6.60 4.01
N ALA A 11 15.32 5.35 3.79
CA ALA A 11 16.10 4.99 2.60
C ALA A 11 15.31 5.16 1.31
N GLY A 12 13.99 5.00 1.37
CA GLY A 12 13.11 5.09 0.21
C GLY A 12 12.59 6.49 -0.07
N GLY A 13 13.06 7.52 0.65
CA GLY A 13 12.64 8.90 0.41
C GLY A 13 11.58 9.42 1.37
N GLY A 14 11.25 8.66 2.41
CA GLY A 14 10.38 9.13 3.49
C GLY A 14 8.94 9.37 3.07
N ALA A 15 8.29 10.28 3.79
CA ALA A 15 6.86 10.55 3.64
C ALA A 15 6.47 10.92 2.22
N GLU A 16 7.30 11.66 1.52
CA GLU A 16 6.99 12.13 0.18
C GLU A 16 6.86 10.96 -0.80
N THR A 17 7.76 9.97 -0.70
CA THR A 17 7.70 8.79 -1.56
C THR A 17 6.42 7.99 -1.32
N PHE A 18 6.10 7.74 -0.05
CA PHE A 18 4.88 6.99 0.27
C PHE A 18 3.64 7.74 -0.18
N ARG A 19 3.61 9.06 0.01
CA ARG A 19 2.49 9.87 -0.45
C ARG A 19 2.33 9.78 -1.97
N THR A 20 3.42 9.85 -2.70
CA THR A 20 3.40 9.77 -4.16
C THR A 20 2.91 8.41 -4.64
N ILE A 21 3.45 7.32 -4.07
CA ILE A 21 3.05 5.96 -4.43
C ILE A 21 1.55 5.78 -4.22
N VAL A 22 1.06 6.13 -3.03
CA VAL A 22 -0.33 5.90 -2.66
C VAL A 22 -1.27 6.78 -3.48
N SER A 23 -0.88 8.03 -3.74
CA SER A 23 -1.66 8.93 -4.58
C SER A 23 -1.82 8.37 -5.99
N ARG A 24 -0.72 7.91 -6.58
CA ARG A 24 -0.76 7.33 -7.93
C ARG A 24 -1.54 6.03 -7.97
N PHE A 25 -1.37 5.19 -6.95
CA PHE A 25 -2.13 3.96 -6.83
C PHE A 25 -3.64 4.25 -6.89
N TYR A 26 -4.12 5.22 -6.11
CA TYR A 26 -5.56 5.52 -6.09
C TYR A 26 -6.04 6.23 -7.36
N GLN A 27 -5.16 6.90 -8.10
CA GLN A 27 -5.52 7.39 -9.42
C GLN A 27 -5.84 6.22 -10.36
N PHE A 28 -5.05 5.15 -10.29
CA PHE A 28 -5.31 3.95 -11.09
C PHE A 28 -6.56 3.22 -10.59
N VAL A 29 -6.76 3.15 -9.27
CA VAL A 29 -7.96 2.53 -8.68
C VAL A 29 -9.23 3.22 -9.17
N ALA A 30 -9.21 4.54 -9.23
CA ALA A 30 -10.37 5.33 -9.65
C ALA A 30 -10.86 4.96 -11.06
N ASP A 31 -9.93 4.53 -11.92
CA ASP A 31 -10.22 4.17 -13.29
C ASP A 31 -10.32 2.66 -13.51
N ASP A 32 -10.11 1.85 -12.47
CA ASP A 32 -10.07 0.40 -12.60
C ASP A 32 -11.46 -0.19 -12.39
N GLU A 33 -11.95 -0.92 -13.40
CA GLU A 33 -13.30 -1.48 -13.39
C GLU A 33 -13.50 -2.52 -12.29
N VAL A 34 -12.44 -3.23 -11.90
CA VAL A 34 -12.50 -4.27 -10.88
C VAL A 34 -12.43 -3.65 -9.47
N LEU A 35 -11.52 -2.71 -9.26
CA LEU A 35 -11.26 -2.17 -7.94
C LEU A 35 -12.18 -1.04 -7.52
N ARG A 36 -12.53 -0.15 -8.44
CA ARG A 36 -13.32 1.02 -8.04
C ARG A 36 -14.60 0.66 -7.30
N PRO A 37 -15.38 -0.35 -7.76
CA PRO A 37 -16.62 -0.71 -7.05
C PRO A 37 -16.40 -1.27 -5.65
N MET A 38 -15.18 -1.73 -5.32
CA MET A 38 -14.90 -2.26 -3.99
C MET A 38 -14.77 -1.18 -2.92
N TYR A 39 -14.62 0.07 -3.32
CA TYR A 39 -14.51 1.20 -2.40
C TYR A 39 -15.86 1.90 -2.35
N PRO A 40 -16.57 1.85 -1.21
CA PRO A 40 -17.92 2.41 -1.14
C PRO A 40 -17.95 3.95 -1.14
N GLU A 41 -16.83 4.58 -0.79
CA GLU A 41 -16.75 6.02 -0.73
C GLU A 41 -16.73 6.64 -2.12
N VAL A 42 -17.46 7.73 -2.30
CA VAL A 42 -17.39 8.52 -3.53
C VAL A 42 -15.99 9.16 -3.65
N ASP A 43 -15.44 9.61 -2.53
CA ASP A 43 -14.13 10.21 -2.45
C ASP A 43 -13.14 9.23 -1.83
N LEU A 44 -12.05 8.93 -2.55
CA LEU A 44 -11.05 7.97 -2.12
C LEU A 44 -10.02 8.56 -1.15
N ALA A 45 -10.13 9.84 -0.77
CA ALA A 45 -9.14 10.50 0.09
C ALA A 45 -8.95 9.78 1.44
N GLY A 46 -10.04 9.31 2.05
CA GLY A 46 -9.95 8.57 3.31
C GLY A 46 -9.20 7.27 3.16
N ALA A 47 -9.48 6.51 2.10
CA ALA A 47 -8.78 5.26 1.81
C ALA A 47 -7.29 5.53 1.54
N GLU A 48 -7.00 6.58 0.81
CA GLU A 48 -5.62 7.00 0.51
C GLU A 48 -4.85 7.29 1.79
N ASP A 49 -5.43 8.05 2.71
CA ASP A 49 -4.79 8.37 3.99
C ASP A 49 -4.52 7.11 4.82
N ARG A 50 -5.49 6.20 4.88
CA ARG A 50 -5.35 4.98 5.68
C ARG A 50 -4.24 4.09 5.14
N LEU A 51 -4.18 3.89 3.83
CA LEU A 51 -3.14 3.07 3.22
C LEU A 51 -1.77 3.70 3.41
N ARG A 52 -1.66 5.02 3.19
CA ARG A 52 -0.39 5.73 3.36
C ARG A 52 0.12 5.60 4.79
N MET A 53 -0.72 5.86 5.78
CA MET A 53 -0.33 5.77 7.18
C MET A 53 0.10 4.35 7.56
N PHE A 54 -0.60 3.34 7.06
CA PHE A 54 -0.26 1.95 7.32
C PHE A 54 1.11 1.59 6.73
N LEU A 55 1.34 1.94 5.46
CA LEU A 55 2.60 1.61 4.80
C LEU A 55 3.78 2.35 5.42
N GLU A 56 3.60 3.63 5.76
CA GLU A 56 4.64 4.39 6.44
C GLU A 56 5.03 3.73 7.76
N GLN A 57 4.05 3.36 8.55
CA GLN A 57 4.31 2.72 9.84
C GLN A 57 4.99 1.37 9.68
N TYR A 58 4.51 0.55 8.76
CA TYR A 58 5.07 -0.79 8.55
C TYR A 58 6.56 -0.71 8.17
N TRP A 59 6.92 0.30 7.40
CA TRP A 59 8.29 0.43 6.88
C TRP A 59 9.18 1.34 7.72
N GLY A 60 8.81 1.61 8.97
CA GLY A 60 9.65 2.29 9.94
C GLY A 60 9.45 3.78 10.07
N GLY A 61 8.39 4.32 9.49
CA GLY A 61 7.99 5.71 9.65
C GLY A 61 7.13 5.94 10.89
N PRO A 62 6.37 7.04 10.89
CA PRO A 62 5.53 7.39 12.04
C PRO A 62 4.47 6.33 12.33
N ARG A 63 4.11 6.19 13.60
CA ARG A 63 3.11 5.23 14.05
C ARG A 63 1.70 5.81 14.03
N THR A 64 1.44 6.70 13.11
CA THR A 64 0.17 7.42 12.99
C THR A 64 -1.02 6.48 12.84
N TYR A 65 -0.86 5.40 12.07
CA TYR A 65 -1.94 4.43 11.88
C TYR A 65 -2.37 3.82 13.21
N SER A 66 -1.41 3.29 13.99
CA SER A 66 -1.74 2.67 15.29
C SER A 66 -2.32 3.66 16.27
N ASP A 67 -1.81 4.90 16.26
CA ASP A 67 -2.29 5.94 17.17
C ASP A 67 -3.76 6.29 16.89
N GLN A 68 -4.17 6.29 15.63
CA GLN A 68 -5.53 6.65 15.25
C GLN A 68 -6.48 5.47 15.17
N ARG A 69 -6.00 4.29 14.78
CA ARG A 69 -6.86 3.16 14.44
C ARG A 69 -6.54 1.87 15.20
N GLY A 70 -5.47 1.85 15.99
CA GLY A 70 -5.03 0.66 16.71
C GLY A 70 -4.33 -0.35 15.80
N HIS A 71 -4.38 -1.63 16.19
CA HIS A 71 -3.73 -2.69 15.42
C HIS A 71 -4.34 -2.79 14.02
N PRO A 72 -3.52 -2.96 12.96
CA PRO A 72 -4.05 -3.00 11.59
C PRO A 72 -5.10 -4.07 11.31
N ARG A 73 -4.90 -5.31 11.79
CA ARG A 73 -5.86 -6.42 11.61
C ARG A 73 -6.40 -6.48 10.18
N LEU A 74 -5.50 -6.55 9.22
CA LEU A 74 -5.86 -6.37 7.81
C LEU A 74 -6.89 -7.38 7.31
N ARG A 75 -6.72 -8.67 7.62
CA ARG A 75 -7.69 -9.68 7.15
C ARG A 75 -9.07 -9.42 7.73
N MET A 76 -9.15 -9.07 9.02
CA MET A 76 -10.42 -8.80 9.65
C MET A 76 -11.11 -7.59 9.02
N ARG A 77 -10.35 -6.53 8.74
CA ARG A 77 -10.91 -5.31 8.15
C ARG A 77 -11.36 -5.52 6.71
N HIS A 78 -10.78 -6.50 6.02
CA HIS A 78 -11.15 -6.82 4.63
C HIS A 78 -12.19 -7.94 4.54
N ALA A 79 -12.52 -8.60 5.65
CA ALA A 79 -13.47 -9.71 5.63
C ALA A 79 -14.83 -9.36 5.04
N PRO A 80 -15.38 -8.13 5.21
CA PRO A 80 -16.66 -7.78 4.58
C PRO A 80 -16.61 -7.69 3.05
N PHE A 81 -15.42 -7.68 2.46
CA PHE A 81 -15.25 -7.54 1.02
C PHE A 81 -14.87 -8.88 0.42
N ARG A 82 -15.46 -9.22 -0.73
CA ARG A 82 -15.08 -10.42 -1.46
C ARG A 82 -13.82 -10.12 -2.27
N ILE A 83 -12.71 -10.78 -1.91
CA ILE A 83 -11.42 -10.59 -2.56
C ILE A 83 -10.95 -11.93 -3.12
N GLY A 84 -11.10 -12.10 -4.43
CA GLY A 84 -10.60 -13.27 -5.14
C GLY A 84 -9.35 -12.94 -5.92
N PRO A 85 -8.86 -13.90 -6.73
CA PRO A 85 -7.66 -13.68 -7.55
C PRO A 85 -7.76 -12.50 -8.51
N ILE A 86 -8.96 -12.23 -9.05
CA ILE A 86 -9.16 -11.12 -9.98
C ILE A 86 -8.93 -9.77 -9.27
N GLU A 87 -9.49 -9.62 -8.07
CA GLU A 87 -9.33 -8.41 -7.28
C GLU A 87 -7.89 -8.24 -6.81
N ARG A 88 -7.26 -9.33 -6.36
CA ARG A 88 -5.84 -9.32 -6.00
C ARG A 88 -4.98 -8.87 -7.16
N ASP A 89 -5.18 -9.44 -8.34
CA ASP A 89 -4.37 -9.13 -9.51
C ASP A 89 -4.56 -7.68 -9.95
N ALA A 90 -5.78 -7.17 -9.90
CA ALA A 90 -6.06 -5.78 -10.22
C ALA A 90 -5.35 -4.83 -9.23
N TRP A 91 -5.41 -5.15 -7.94
CA TRP A 91 -4.73 -4.36 -6.91
C TRP A 91 -3.23 -4.32 -7.15
N LEU A 92 -2.63 -5.50 -7.40
CA LEU A 92 -1.20 -5.59 -7.65
C LEU A 92 -0.78 -4.85 -8.92
N ARG A 93 -1.57 -4.95 -9.98
CA ARG A 93 -1.28 -4.24 -11.23
C ARG A 93 -1.22 -2.72 -10.98
N CYS A 94 -2.19 -2.18 -10.26
CA CYS A 94 -2.22 -0.76 -9.94
C CYS A 94 -1.05 -0.37 -9.05
N MET A 95 -0.75 -1.19 -8.04
CA MET A 95 0.32 -0.88 -7.10
C MET A 95 1.70 -0.99 -7.74
N HIS A 96 1.93 -2.06 -8.53
CA HIS A 96 3.20 -2.21 -9.24
C HIS A 96 3.46 -1.05 -10.19
N THR A 97 2.42 -0.59 -10.88
CA THR A 97 2.56 0.57 -11.78
C THR A 97 2.91 1.83 -10.99
N ALA A 98 2.26 2.04 -9.85
CA ALA A 98 2.54 3.20 -9.01
C ALA A 98 3.98 3.17 -8.49
N VAL A 99 4.44 2.03 -8.00
CA VAL A 99 5.81 1.87 -7.48
C VAL A 99 6.84 2.03 -8.60
N ALA A 100 6.57 1.46 -9.77
CA ALA A 100 7.48 1.55 -10.91
C ALA A 100 7.67 3.00 -11.39
N SER A 101 6.73 3.87 -11.10
CA SER A 101 6.80 5.27 -11.51
C SER A 101 7.76 6.11 -10.66
N ILE A 102 8.24 5.56 -9.54
CA ILE A 102 9.18 6.26 -8.67
C ILE A 102 10.59 6.12 -9.23
N ASP A 103 11.29 7.24 -9.29
CA ASP A 103 12.65 7.32 -9.79
C ASP A 103 13.58 6.42 -8.96
N SER A 104 14.48 5.69 -9.62
CA SER A 104 15.43 4.81 -8.92
C SER A 104 16.46 5.59 -8.10
N ALA A 105 16.64 6.87 -8.33
CA ALA A 105 17.44 7.72 -7.45
C ALA A 105 16.74 7.95 -6.10
N THR A 106 15.41 7.87 -6.07
CA THR A 106 14.61 8.03 -4.85
C THR A 106 14.38 6.68 -4.17
N LEU A 107 14.01 5.66 -4.96
CA LEU A 107 13.76 4.32 -4.48
C LEU A 107 14.59 3.35 -5.33
N ASP A 108 15.71 2.90 -4.78
CA ASP A 108 16.63 2.05 -5.53
C ASP A 108 16.03 0.66 -5.79
N ASP A 109 16.69 -0.10 -6.66
CA ASP A 109 16.17 -1.38 -7.12
C ASP A 109 16.03 -2.40 -5.99
N GLU A 110 16.98 -2.41 -5.05
CA GLU A 110 16.93 -3.33 -3.92
C GLU A 110 15.73 -3.06 -3.02
N HIS A 111 15.53 -1.80 -2.64
CA HIS A 111 14.40 -1.44 -1.78
C HIS A 111 13.08 -1.59 -2.53
N ARG A 112 13.06 -1.27 -3.82
CA ARG A 112 11.89 -1.48 -4.67
C ARG A 112 11.47 -2.94 -4.68
N SER A 113 12.44 -3.84 -4.86
CA SER A 113 12.16 -5.28 -4.87
C SER A 113 11.62 -5.77 -3.55
N GLN A 114 12.17 -5.30 -2.43
CA GLN A 114 11.68 -5.64 -1.10
C GLN A 114 10.24 -5.18 -0.90
N PHE A 115 9.96 -3.96 -1.32
CA PHE A 115 8.62 -3.39 -1.16
C PHE A 115 7.59 -4.15 -1.99
N LEU A 116 7.92 -4.43 -3.25
CA LEU A 116 7.01 -5.19 -4.13
C LEU A 116 6.78 -6.60 -3.63
N ALA A 117 7.82 -7.26 -3.14
CA ALA A 117 7.67 -8.62 -2.57
C ALA A 117 6.73 -8.62 -1.37
N TYR A 118 6.85 -7.62 -0.51
CA TYR A 118 5.94 -7.48 0.61
C TYR A 118 4.49 -7.26 0.13
N LEU A 119 4.31 -6.37 -0.84
CA LEU A 119 2.97 -6.07 -1.36
C LEU A 119 2.32 -7.31 -1.99
N ASP A 120 3.10 -8.10 -2.74
CA ASP A 120 2.61 -9.33 -3.35
C ASP A 120 2.13 -10.31 -2.27
N MET A 121 2.91 -10.48 -1.22
CA MET A 121 2.56 -11.35 -0.10
C MET A 121 1.32 -10.84 0.64
N ALA A 122 1.28 -9.54 0.93
CA ALA A 122 0.17 -8.95 1.65
C ALA A 122 -1.14 -9.06 0.88
N ALA A 123 -1.09 -8.81 -0.43
CA ALA A 123 -2.28 -8.94 -1.27
C ALA A 123 -2.79 -10.36 -1.31
N GLN A 124 -1.88 -11.35 -1.38
CA GLN A 124 -2.27 -12.76 -1.35
C GLN A 124 -2.94 -13.12 -0.02
N HIS A 125 -2.46 -12.56 1.09
CA HIS A 125 -3.06 -12.80 2.41
C HIS A 125 -4.45 -12.20 2.55
N MET A 126 -4.82 -11.21 1.73
CA MET A 126 -6.16 -10.61 1.76
C MET A 126 -7.19 -11.43 0.98
N VAL A 127 -6.75 -12.36 0.12
CA VAL A 127 -7.66 -13.21 -0.67
C VAL A 127 -8.52 -14.02 0.28
N ASN A 128 -9.84 -13.94 0.11
CA ASN A 128 -10.82 -14.63 0.93
C ASN A 128 -11.90 -15.33 0.10
N ALA A 129 -11.68 -15.43 -1.22
CA ALA A 129 -12.58 -16.12 -2.14
C ALA A 129 -11.75 -16.84 -3.19
N GLU A 130 -12.31 -17.91 -3.77
CA GLU A 130 -11.56 -18.72 -4.74
C GLU A 130 -11.54 -18.12 -6.13
N PHE A 131 -12.51 -17.29 -6.44
CA PHE A 131 -12.63 -16.67 -7.76
C PHE A 131 -13.52 -15.43 -7.72
#